data_dfc5cd54046326850368b783ab6bb4da
#
_entry.id   dfc5cd54046326850368b783ab6bb4da
#
_cell.length_a   1.000
_cell.length_b   1.000
_cell.length_c   1.000
_cell.angle_alpha   90.00
_cell.angle_beta   90.00
_cell.angle_gamma   90.00
#
_symmetry.space_group_name_H-M   'P 1'
#
loop_
_entity.id
_entity.type
_entity.pdbx_description
1 polymer ?
#
loop_
_entity_poly.entity_id
_entity_poly.type
_entity_poly.pdbx_seq_one_letter_code
_entity_poly.pdbx_strand_id
1 'polypeptide(L)'
;IQYRVVVMDESKKQYNIKEYIENLGWEENDGELSVRTSFVAKNDKTSKGYLSKIIKPGCLVGVFATDGASQDEEVARGYVETWNPVEKSGGHTLKCTCYDELYKLQKSQDNRYFPSGTGTKSAIEGILDDWEIPQGSYQGPNASHGKTVENNKYLSDIIINLLDDAAKKGEEQCFVQARKGETSVIPRGSNKTVYVFRTDNTQMFSQSISTADMITRVKVVGQADDDGRTSVEATVNGETKYGIRQRIYTRG
;
A
#
# COMPACT_ATOMS: atom_id res chain seq x y z
N ILE A 1 24.52 -0.19 -6.80
CA ILE A 1 23.63 -1.09 -6.06
C ILE A 1 23.24 -2.24 -6.98
N GLN A 2 23.31 -3.46 -6.49
CA GLN A 2 22.85 -4.67 -7.17
C GLN A 2 21.66 -5.24 -6.41
N TYR A 3 20.72 -5.85 -7.15
CA TYR A 3 19.57 -6.51 -6.54
C TYR A 3 19.68 -8.02 -6.68
N ARG A 4 19.26 -8.73 -5.62
CA ARG A 4 19.14 -10.18 -5.59
C ARG A 4 17.67 -10.53 -5.29
N VAL A 5 17.10 -11.42 -6.07
CA VAL A 5 15.72 -11.90 -5.88
C VAL A 5 15.76 -13.34 -5.40
N VAL A 6 15.14 -13.59 -4.28
CA VAL A 6 15.04 -14.92 -3.67
C VAL A 6 13.58 -15.32 -3.57
N VAL A 7 13.25 -16.49 -4.05
CA VAL A 7 11.93 -17.09 -3.90
C VAL A 7 12.01 -18.21 -2.87
N MET A 8 11.07 -18.23 -1.96
CA MET A 8 10.89 -19.31 -0.99
C MET A 8 9.57 -20.03 -1.29
N ASP A 9 9.65 -21.35 -1.52
CA ASP A 9 8.50 -22.19 -1.77
C ASP A 9 7.78 -22.60 -0.47
N GLU A 10 6.65 -23.28 -0.60
CA GLU A 10 5.85 -23.79 0.53
C GLU A 10 6.64 -24.72 1.47
N SER A 11 7.65 -25.40 0.95
CA SER A 11 8.57 -26.26 1.73
C SER A 11 9.67 -25.47 2.43
N LYS A 12 9.61 -24.13 2.41
CA LYS A 12 10.61 -23.20 2.94
C LYS A 12 11.97 -23.28 2.23
N LYS A 13 12.02 -23.86 1.06
CA LYS A 13 13.24 -23.94 0.26
C LYS A 13 13.44 -22.65 -0.53
N GLN A 14 14.65 -22.13 -0.46
CA GLN A 14 15.02 -20.88 -1.11
C GLN A 14 15.69 -21.10 -2.45
N TYR A 15 15.39 -20.23 -3.41
CA TYR A 15 15.94 -20.20 -4.76
C TYR A 15 16.35 -18.79 -5.11
N ASN A 16 17.65 -18.58 -5.33
CA ASN A 16 18.13 -17.32 -5.88
C ASN A 16 17.85 -17.31 -7.40
N ILE A 17 17.06 -16.36 -7.86
CA ILE A 17 16.65 -16.27 -9.26
C ILE A 17 17.22 -15.01 -9.95
N LYS A 18 18.22 -14.35 -9.36
CA LYS A 18 18.83 -13.11 -9.88
C LYS A 18 19.16 -13.20 -11.37
N GLU A 19 19.77 -14.29 -11.81
CA GLU A 19 20.25 -14.47 -13.19
C GLU A 19 19.12 -14.60 -14.22
N TYR A 20 17.91 -14.91 -13.77
CA TYR A 20 16.72 -15.05 -14.63
C TYR A 20 15.90 -13.77 -14.72
N ILE A 21 16.16 -12.77 -13.87
CA ILE A 21 15.36 -11.53 -13.80
C ILE A 21 15.71 -10.62 -15.00
N GLU A 22 14.69 -10.27 -15.77
CA GLU A 22 14.77 -9.31 -16.88
C GLU A 22 14.23 -7.93 -16.48
N ASN A 23 13.23 -7.90 -15.62
CA ASN A 23 12.62 -6.67 -15.12
C ASN A 23 12.19 -6.88 -13.67
N LEU A 24 12.39 -5.87 -12.83
CA LEU A 24 12.06 -5.87 -11.41
C LEU A 24 11.61 -4.48 -10.99
N GLY A 25 10.51 -4.41 -10.28
CA GLY A 25 10.02 -3.16 -9.70
C GLY A 25 9.15 -3.41 -8.48
N TRP A 26 9.05 -2.40 -7.65
CA TRP A 26 8.07 -2.34 -6.57
C TRP A 26 7.48 -0.93 -6.50
N GLU A 27 6.27 -0.84 -6.02
CA GLU A 27 5.54 0.41 -5.93
C GLU A 27 4.66 0.44 -4.68
N GLU A 28 4.57 1.61 -4.11
CA GLU A 28 3.69 1.97 -3.02
C GLU A 28 2.73 3.05 -3.56
N ASN A 29 1.43 2.86 -3.40
CA ASN A 29 0.43 3.81 -3.87
C ASN A 29 -0.27 4.47 -2.68
N ASP A 30 -0.52 5.77 -2.75
CA ASP A 30 -1.29 6.46 -1.72
C ASP A 30 -2.72 5.90 -1.66
N GLY A 31 -3.20 5.63 -0.45
CA GLY A 31 -4.50 4.98 -0.24
C GLY A 31 -4.50 3.45 -0.32
N GLU A 32 -3.38 2.82 -0.67
CA GLU A 32 -3.19 1.36 -0.58
C GLU A 32 -2.28 1.03 0.61
N LEU A 33 -2.60 -0.04 1.36
CA LEU A 33 -1.75 -0.48 2.47
C LEU A 33 -0.58 -1.33 2.00
N SER A 34 -0.80 -2.16 0.97
CA SER A 34 0.16 -3.17 0.52
C SER A 34 1.11 -2.64 -0.54
N VAL A 35 2.38 -2.97 -0.41
CA VAL A 35 3.39 -2.79 -1.45
C VAL A 35 3.22 -3.86 -2.53
N ARG A 36 3.23 -3.44 -3.78
CA ARG A 36 3.21 -4.32 -4.93
C ARG A 36 4.63 -4.50 -5.49
N THR A 37 5.13 -5.72 -5.50
CA THR A 37 6.37 -6.10 -6.15
C THR A 37 6.07 -6.88 -7.42
N SER A 38 6.69 -6.50 -8.53
CA SER A 38 6.51 -7.18 -9.82
C SER A 38 7.84 -7.52 -10.46
N PHE A 39 7.91 -8.65 -11.13
CA PHE A 39 9.07 -9.03 -11.91
C PHE A 39 8.72 -9.84 -13.16
N VAL A 40 9.60 -9.76 -14.15
CA VAL A 40 9.62 -10.63 -15.32
C VAL A 40 10.92 -11.42 -15.27
N ALA A 41 10.82 -12.72 -15.39
CA ALA A 41 11.96 -13.61 -15.42
C ALA A 41 11.95 -14.50 -16.67
N LYS A 42 13.14 -14.87 -17.16
CA LYS A 42 13.29 -15.94 -18.15
C LYS A 42 12.79 -17.25 -17.56
N ASN A 43 11.85 -17.89 -18.24
CA ASN A 43 11.32 -19.17 -17.81
C ASN A 43 12.19 -20.32 -18.34
N ASP A 44 13.48 -20.28 -18.02
CA ASP A 44 14.45 -21.27 -18.47
C ASP A 44 14.40 -22.54 -17.62
N LYS A 45 14.93 -23.61 -18.18
CA LYS A 45 15.07 -24.90 -17.49
C LYS A 45 16.28 -24.83 -16.54
N THR A 46 16.00 -24.78 -15.26
CA THR A 46 17.00 -24.93 -14.20
C THR A 46 17.32 -26.42 -13.97
N SER A 47 18.27 -26.71 -13.11
CA SER A 47 18.55 -28.08 -12.64
C SER A 47 17.35 -28.77 -11.99
N LYS A 48 16.29 -28.01 -11.64
CA LYS A 48 15.07 -28.47 -10.96
C LYS A 48 13.80 -28.33 -11.81
N GLY A 49 13.94 -28.04 -13.10
CA GLY A 49 12.84 -27.83 -14.02
C GLY A 49 12.69 -26.36 -14.41
N TYR A 50 11.64 -26.04 -15.14
CA TYR A 50 11.34 -24.66 -15.54
C TYR A 50 11.03 -23.79 -14.32
N LEU A 51 11.44 -22.53 -14.37
CA LEU A 51 11.22 -21.56 -13.28
C LEU A 51 9.72 -21.45 -12.92
N SER A 52 8.84 -21.51 -13.91
CA SER A 52 7.38 -21.53 -13.72
C SER A 52 6.84 -22.76 -12.98
N LYS A 53 7.62 -23.83 -12.82
CA LYS A 53 7.25 -24.99 -11.98
C LYS A 53 7.71 -24.84 -10.54
N ILE A 54 8.71 -24.00 -10.30
CA ILE A 54 9.27 -23.69 -8.97
C ILE A 54 8.48 -22.57 -8.32
N ILE A 55 8.25 -21.49 -9.06
CA ILE A 55 7.50 -20.33 -8.58
C ILE A 55 6.01 -20.57 -8.82
N LYS A 56 5.21 -20.46 -7.78
CA LYS A 56 3.75 -20.64 -7.79
C LYS A 56 3.09 -19.52 -6.98
N PRO A 57 1.79 -19.28 -7.16
CA PRO A 57 1.02 -18.47 -6.22
C PRO A 57 1.26 -18.94 -4.78
N GLY A 58 1.40 -18.01 -3.85
CA GLY A 58 1.72 -18.25 -2.44
C GLY A 58 3.22 -18.36 -2.12
N CYS A 59 4.12 -18.52 -3.10
CA CYS A 59 5.56 -18.44 -2.84
C CYS A 59 5.92 -17.03 -2.31
N LEU A 60 6.78 -16.97 -1.29
CA LEU A 60 7.34 -15.72 -0.79
C LEU A 60 8.51 -15.28 -1.67
N VAL A 61 8.49 -14.04 -2.12
CA VAL A 61 9.56 -13.40 -2.88
C VAL A 61 10.17 -12.30 -2.02
N GLY A 62 11.49 -12.34 -1.84
CA GLY A 62 12.27 -11.27 -1.21
C GLY A 62 13.21 -10.62 -2.21
N VAL A 63 13.24 -9.29 -2.21
CA VAL A 63 14.19 -8.47 -2.98
C VAL A 63 15.21 -7.87 -2.02
N PHE A 64 16.47 -8.14 -2.29
CA PHE A 64 17.58 -7.68 -1.47
C PHE A 64 18.49 -6.76 -2.29
N ALA A 65 18.84 -5.62 -1.71
CA ALA A 65 19.81 -4.69 -2.28
C ALA A 65 21.17 -4.89 -1.62
N THR A 66 22.24 -4.81 -2.40
CA THR A 66 23.61 -4.81 -1.90
C THR A 66 24.44 -3.74 -2.61
N ASP A 67 25.30 -3.07 -1.88
CA ASP A 67 26.31 -2.15 -2.41
C ASP A 67 27.68 -2.82 -2.60
N GLY A 68 27.77 -4.11 -2.25
CA GLY A 68 29.00 -4.91 -2.32
C GLY A 68 29.93 -4.76 -1.10
N ALA A 69 29.63 -3.83 -0.20
CA ALA A 69 30.44 -3.56 1.01
C ALA A 69 29.70 -3.93 2.30
N SER A 70 28.37 -3.89 2.31
CA SER A 70 27.49 -4.19 3.43
C SER A 70 26.71 -5.50 3.23
N GLN A 71 26.05 -5.93 4.29
CA GLN A 71 25.13 -7.08 4.19
C GLN A 71 23.96 -6.72 3.27
N ASP A 72 23.42 -7.74 2.58
CA ASP A 72 22.20 -7.60 1.79
C ASP A 72 21.06 -7.05 2.65
N GLU A 73 20.45 -5.97 2.22
CA GLU A 73 19.27 -5.40 2.86
C GLU A 73 18.01 -5.80 2.09
N GLU A 74 17.01 -6.35 2.79
CA GLU A 74 15.70 -6.60 2.20
C GLU A 74 14.98 -5.26 1.97
N VAL A 75 14.73 -4.95 0.70
CA VAL A 75 14.09 -3.68 0.28
C VAL A 75 12.63 -3.85 -0.12
N ALA A 76 12.24 -5.05 -0.53
CA ALA A 76 10.86 -5.39 -0.82
C ALA A 76 10.63 -6.89 -0.60
N ARG A 77 9.39 -7.24 -0.27
CA ARG A 77 8.92 -8.64 -0.22
C ARG A 77 7.45 -8.72 -0.58
N GLY A 78 7.02 -9.92 -0.91
CA GLY A 78 5.60 -10.20 -1.11
C GLY A 78 5.36 -11.65 -1.50
N TYR A 79 4.13 -12.07 -1.34
CA TYR A 79 3.65 -13.38 -1.79
C TYR A 79 3.17 -13.30 -3.22
N VAL A 80 3.54 -14.26 -4.05
CA VAL A 80 3.09 -14.34 -5.44
C VAL A 80 1.57 -14.49 -5.47
N GLU A 81 0.91 -13.47 -6.00
CA GLU A 81 -0.55 -13.46 -6.20
C GLU A 81 -0.88 -13.77 -7.66
N THR A 82 -0.19 -13.11 -8.60
CA THR A 82 -0.35 -13.37 -10.02
C THR A 82 0.87 -14.09 -10.58
N TRP A 83 0.61 -15.20 -11.27
CA TRP A 83 1.60 -16.04 -11.90
C TRP A 83 1.19 -16.27 -13.35
N ASN A 84 1.99 -15.77 -14.29
CA ASN A 84 1.66 -15.81 -15.71
C ASN A 84 2.88 -16.24 -16.55
N PRO A 85 3.02 -17.52 -16.89
CA PRO A 85 4.00 -17.98 -17.86
C PRO A 85 3.55 -17.57 -19.26
N VAL A 86 4.44 -16.95 -20.02
CA VAL A 86 4.19 -16.49 -21.38
C VAL A 86 5.16 -17.19 -22.33
N GLU A 87 4.61 -17.86 -23.32
CA GLU A 87 5.37 -18.50 -24.38
C GLU A 87 5.31 -17.65 -25.66
N LYS A 88 6.46 -17.36 -26.23
CA LYS A 88 6.62 -16.61 -27.47
C LYS A 88 7.60 -17.32 -28.39
N SER A 89 7.56 -17.02 -29.70
CA SER A 89 8.52 -17.56 -30.68
C SER A 89 9.99 -17.25 -30.40
N GLY A 90 10.27 -16.26 -29.54
CA GLY A 90 11.63 -15.85 -29.15
C GLY A 90 12.03 -16.23 -27.73
N GLY A 91 11.25 -17.05 -27.01
CA GLY A 91 11.57 -17.46 -25.64
C GLY A 91 10.38 -17.54 -24.70
N HIS A 92 10.63 -18.08 -23.54
CA HIS A 92 9.63 -18.26 -22.49
C HIS A 92 9.90 -17.30 -21.34
N THR A 93 8.88 -16.58 -20.90
CA THR A 93 8.99 -15.66 -19.74
C THR A 93 7.97 -16.03 -18.68
N LEU A 94 8.27 -15.64 -17.45
CA LEU A 94 7.36 -15.72 -16.31
C LEU A 94 7.16 -14.33 -15.73
N LYS A 95 5.91 -13.86 -15.73
CA LYS A 95 5.53 -12.60 -15.09
C LYS A 95 4.87 -12.92 -13.76
N CYS A 96 5.36 -12.28 -12.70
CA CYS A 96 4.79 -12.40 -11.37
C CYS A 96 4.47 -11.03 -10.79
N THR A 97 3.35 -10.96 -10.08
CA THR A 97 3.00 -9.84 -9.21
C THR A 97 2.83 -10.38 -7.79
N CYS A 98 3.47 -9.73 -6.85
CA CYS A 98 3.51 -10.13 -5.45
C CYS A 98 3.04 -8.97 -4.58
N TYR A 99 2.42 -9.28 -3.47
CA TYR A 99 1.97 -8.32 -2.47
C TYR A 99 2.45 -8.73 -1.08
N ASP A 100 2.72 -7.75 -0.23
CA ASP A 100 3.10 -7.99 1.15
C ASP A 100 1.93 -8.51 2.02
N GLU A 101 2.17 -8.67 3.30
CA GLU A 101 1.23 -9.21 4.27
C GLU A 101 -0.08 -8.40 4.38
N LEU A 102 -0.01 -7.10 4.11
CA LEU A 102 -1.15 -6.18 4.22
C LEU A 102 -2.19 -6.37 3.10
N TYR A 103 -1.83 -7.06 2.03
CA TYR A 103 -2.78 -7.35 0.94
C TYR A 103 -4.01 -8.12 1.40
N LYS A 104 -3.87 -8.98 2.42
CA LYS A 104 -4.98 -9.68 3.02
C LYS A 104 -6.07 -8.71 3.51
N LEU A 105 -5.67 -7.59 4.10
CA LEU A 105 -6.59 -6.56 4.60
C LEU A 105 -7.31 -5.81 3.47
N GLN A 106 -6.62 -5.61 2.33
CA GLN A 106 -7.22 -4.99 1.15
C GLN A 106 -8.24 -5.90 0.45
N LYS A 107 -8.19 -7.19 0.68
CA LYS A 107 -9.08 -8.19 0.07
C LYS A 107 -10.11 -8.77 1.05
N SER A 108 -10.04 -8.42 2.32
CA SER A 108 -10.95 -8.90 3.34
C SER A 108 -11.92 -7.81 3.79
N GLN A 109 -13.19 -8.16 3.83
CA GLN A 109 -14.26 -7.31 4.39
C GLN A 109 -14.70 -7.86 5.73
N ASP A 110 -15.12 -6.98 6.63
CA ASP A 110 -15.64 -7.37 7.93
C ASP A 110 -16.71 -6.39 8.42
N ASN A 111 -17.43 -6.83 9.46
CA ASN A 111 -18.31 -6.00 10.26
C ASN A 111 -17.62 -5.69 11.58
N ARG A 112 -17.28 -4.43 11.83
CA ARG A 112 -16.57 -4.02 13.03
C ARG A 112 -17.39 -3.06 13.86
N TYR A 113 -17.37 -3.30 15.17
CA TYR A 113 -17.94 -2.41 16.17
C TYR A 113 -16.85 -1.92 17.10
N PHE A 114 -16.69 -0.62 17.15
CA PHE A 114 -15.79 0.03 18.09
C PHE A 114 -16.62 0.85 19.08
N PRO A 115 -16.61 0.50 20.38
CA PRO A 115 -17.27 1.30 21.42
C PRO A 115 -16.68 2.70 21.50
N SER A 116 -17.46 3.65 21.99
CA SER A 116 -16.94 4.99 22.29
C SER A 116 -15.77 4.90 23.27
N GLY A 117 -14.69 5.60 22.97
CA GLY A 117 -13.45 5.56 23.74
C GLY A 117 -12.41 4.57 23.25
N THR A 118 -12.69 3.78 22.20
CA THR A 118 -11.69 2.89 21.59
C THR A 118 -10.50 3.70 21.08
N GLY A 119 -9.29 3.33 21.47
CA GLY A 119 -8.07 3.98 21.01
C GLY A 119 -7.67 3.52 19.59
N THR A 120 -7.05 4.40 18.81
CA THR A 120 -6.56 4.08 17.45
C THR A 120 -5.65 2.85 17.47
N LYS A 121 -4.71 2.81 18.41
CA LYS A 121 -3.76 1.71 18.56
C LYS A 121 -4.47 0.38 18.77
N SER A 122 -5.32 0.28 19.76
CA SER A 122 -6.01 -0.98 20.09
C SER A 122 -6.94 -1.47 18.98
N ALA A 123 -7.55 -0.53 18.23
CA ALA A 123 -8.41 -0.88 17.11
C ALA A 123 -7.60 -1.49 15.94
N ILE A 124 -6.45 -0.89 15.61
CA ILE A 124 -5.57 -1.38 14.53
C ILE A 124 -4.91 -2.69 14.94
N GLU A 125 -4.30 -2.77 16.13
CA GLU A 125 -3.67 -4.00 16.63
C GLU A 125 -4.66 -5.17 16.68
N GLY A 126 -5.90 -4.94 17.11
CA GLY A 126 -6.94 -5.97 17.11
C GLY A 126 -7.29 -6.47 15.68
N ILE A 127 -7.28 -5.60 14.68
CA ILE A 127 -7.47 -6.03 13.28
C ILE A 127 -6.29 -6.88 12.81
N LEU A 128 -5.05 -6.45 13.11
CA LEU A 128 -3.85 -7.19 12.71
C LEU A 128 -3.79 -8.58 13.37
N ASP A 129 -4.14 -8.66 14.65
CA ASP A 129 -4.18 -9.92 15.39
C ASP A 129 -5.21 -10.90 14.82
N ASP A 130 -6.43 -10.43 14.53
CA ASP A 130 -7.50 -11.28 13.98
C ASP A 130 -7.14 -11.86 12.61
N TRP A 131 -6.29 -11.19 11.83
CA TRP A 131 -5.80 -11.66 10.51
C TRP A 131 -4.41 -12.29 10.57
N GLU A 132 -3.89 -12.55 11.77
CA GLU A 132 -2.58 -13.18 11.99
C GLU A 132 -1.46 -12.45 11.21
N ILE A 133 -1.49 -11.11 11.23
CA ILE A 133 -0.47 -10.28 10.61
C ILE A 133 0.57 -9.92 11.66
N PRO A 134 1.85 -10.30 11.46
CA PRO A 134 2.89 -10.01 12.44
C PRO A 134 3.05 -8.52 12.68
N GLN A 135 3.06 -8.13 13.95
CA GLN A 135 3.17 -6.74 14.37
C GLN A 135 4.61 -6.38 14.69
N GLY A 136 5.05 -5.23 14.17
CA GLY A 136 6.31 -4.59 14.47
C GLY A 136 6.14 -3.43 15.46
N SER A 137 6.73 -2.27 15.15
CA SER A 137 6.63 -1.08 16.01
C SER A 137 5.35 -0.29 15.76
N TYR A 138 4.73 0.16 16.84
CA TYR A 138 3.65 1.15 16.77
C TYR A 138 4.16 2.51 17.23
N GLN A 139 4.34 3.45 16.30
CA GLN A 139 4.74 4.84 16.54
C GLN A 139 3.62 5.81 16.12
N GLY A 140 2.41 5.29 15.98
CA GLY A 140 1.23 6.03 15.53
C GLY A 140 0.45 6.68 16.67
N PRO A 141 -0.66 7.36 16.31
CA PRO A 141 -1.54 8.03 17.25
C PRO A 141 -2.30 7.02 18.12
N ASN A 142 -2.74 7.49 19.28
CA ASN A 142 -3.67 6.74 20.12
C ASN A 142 -4.88 7.60 20.53
N ALA A 143 -5.44 8.30 19.54
CA ALA A 143 -6.65 9.09 19.75
C ALA A 143 -7.84 8.22 20.14
N SER A 144 -8.71 8.76 20.97
CA SER A 144 -9.98 8.14 21.31
C SER A 144 -11.02 8.38 20.22
N HIS A 145 -11.67 7.31 19.75
CA HIS A 145 -12.72 7.40 18.73
C HIS A 145 -14.12 7.39 19.34
N GLY A 146 -15.06 8.00 18.65
CA GLY A 146 -16.49 7.84 18.95
C GLY A 146 -16.95 6.41 18.68
N LYS A 147 -18.19 6.10 19.09
CA LYS A 147 -18.83 4.83 18.72
C LYS A 147 -18.88 4.71 17.18
N THR A 148 -18.29 3.66 16.64
CA THR A 148 -18.24 3.41 15.20
C THR A 148 -18.76 2.01 14.89
N VAL A 149 -19.59 1.92 13.84
CA VAL A 149 -20.09 0.66 13.30
C VAL A 149 -19.72 0.62 11.84
N GLU A 150 -18.87 -0.32 11.47
CA GLU A 150 -18.45 -0.56 10.10
C GLU A 150 -19.10 -1.86 9.61
N ASN A 151 -19.85 -1.79 8.50
CA ASN A 151 -20.51 -2.94 7.93
C ASN A 151 -20.02 -3.20 6.51
N ASN A 152 -19.60 -4.43 6.24
CA ASN A 152 -19.11 -4.88 4.92
C ASN A 152 -18.00 -3.97 4.35
N LYS A 153 -17.14 -3.45 5.22
CA LYS A 153 -16.02 -2.60 4.83
C LYS A 153 -14.72 -3.39 4.69
N TYR A 154 -13.90 -3.00 3.73
CA TYR A 154 -12.54 -3.52 3.65
C TYR A 154 -11.75 -3.10 4.89
N LEU A 155 -10.96 -4.03 5.42
CA LEU A 155 -10.18 -3.77 6.64
C LEU A 155 -9.12 -2.69 6.41
N SER A 156 -8.56 -2.61 5.20
CA SER A 156 -7.67 -1.52 4.79
C SER A 156 -8.34 -0.15 4.96
N ASP A 157 -9.59 -0.02 4.51
CA ASP A 157 -10.33 1.24 4.60
C ASP A 157 -10.63 1.61 6.06
N ILE A 158 -10.95 0.61 6.90
CA ILE A 158 -11.17 0.82 8.33
C ILE A 158 -9.90 1.38 8.99
N ILE A 159 -8.74 0.77 8.71
CA ILE A 159 -7.46 1.23 9.27
C ILE A 159 -7.10 2.64 8.81
N ILE A 160 -7.24 2.92 7.51
CA ILE A 160 -6.97 4.25 6.94
C ILE A 160 -7.89 5.29 7.59
N ASN A 161 -9.19 4.99 7.71
CA ASN A 161 -10.16 5.90 8.33
C ASN A 161 -9.85 6.17 9.81
N LEU A 162 -9.38 5.17 10.57
CA LEU A 162 -8.97 5.36 11.97
C LEU A 162 -7.76 6.30 12.09
N LEU A 163 -6.78 6.15 11.20
CA LEU A 163 -5.61 7.04 11.17
C LEU A 163 -5.98 8.46 10.72
N ASP A 164 -6.84 8.58 9.72
CA ASP A 164 -7.33 9.88 9.24
C ASP A 164 -8.18 10.61 10.29
N ASP A 165 -9.02 9.89 11.05
CA ASP A 165 -9.80 10.49 12.14
C ASP A 165 -8.89 10.96 13.27
N ALA A 166 -7.86 10.20 13.61
CA ALA A 166 -6.86 10.62 14.59
C ALA A 166 -6.13 11.90 14.15
N ALA A 167 -5.73 11.97 12.88
CA ALA A 167 -5.08 13.15 12.31
C ALA A 167 -6.01 14.38 12.31
N LYS A 168 -7.31 14.22 12.02
CA LYS A 168 -8.31 15.30 12.14
C LYS A 168 -8.49 15.83 13.58
N LYS A 169 -8.18 14.99 14.56
CA LYS A 169 -8.19 15.38 16.00
C LYS A 169 -6.89 16.05 16.45
N GLY A 170 -5.96 16.30 15.53
CA GLY A 170 -4.69 16.98 15.80
C GLY A 170 -3.51 16.07 16.09
N GLU A 171 -3.68 14.75 15.95
CA GLU A 171 -2.59 13.80 16.03
C GLU A 171 -1.73 13.81 14.77
N GLU A 172 -0.53 13.23 14.85
CA GLU A 172 0.39 13.13 13.73
C GLU A 172 -0.15 12.22 12.62
N GLN A 173 0.03 12.65 11.36
CA GLN A 173 -0.33 11.81 10.22
C GLN A 173 0.58 10.59 10.14
N CYS A 174 -0.02 9.42 10.12
CA CYS A 174 0.68 8.14 10.09
C CYS A 174 0.20 7.27 8.93
N PHE A 175 0.97 6.23 8.64
CA PHE A 175 0.60 5.19 7.71
C PHE A 175 1.06 3.82 8.20
N VAL A 176 0.50 2.78 7.64
CA VAL A 176 0.87 1.39 7.94
C VAL A 176 1.86 0.91 6.90
N GLN A 177 2.89 0.23 7.33
CA GLN A 177 3.93 -0.32 6.45
C GLN A 177 4.33 -1.72 6.89
N ALA A 178 4.38 -2.65 5.94
CA ALA A 178 4.99 -3.96 6.15
C ALA A 178 6.45 -3.95 5.69
N ARG A 179 7.36 -4.34 6.56
CA ARG A 179 8.79 -4.53 6.23
C ARG A 179 9.32 -5.77 6.91
N LYS A 180 10.09 -6.56 6.17
CA LYS A 180 10.74 -7.79 6.68
C LYS A 180 9.76 -8.76 7.34
N GLY A 181 8.49 -8.72 6.92
CA GLY A 181 7.42 -9.57 7.43
C GLY A 181 6.72 -9.04 8.69
N GLU A 182 7.04 -7.84 9.15
CA GLU A 182 6.38 -7.19 10.29
C GLU A 182 5.67 -5.93 9.85
N THR A 183 4.51 -5.67 10.43
CA THR A 183 3.69 -4.50 10.15
C THR A 183 3.86 -3.44 11.23
N SER A 184 4.21 -2.23 10.82
CA SER A 184 4.42 -1.10 11.72
C SER A 184 3.49 0.06 11.33
N VAL A 185 3.12 0.85 12.33
CA VAL A 185 2.46 2.17 12.14
C VAL A 185 3.50 3.24 12.42
N ILE A 186 3.79 4.06 11.42
CA ILE A 186 4.87 5.05 11.50
C ILE A 186 4.40 6.44 11.03
N PRO A 187 4.96 7.53 11.58
CA PRO A 187 4.65 8.88 11.16
C PRO A 187 5.08 9.17 9.72
N ARG A 188 4.27 9.91 8.98
CA ARG A 188 4.63 10.43 7.65
C ARG A 188 5.83 11.38 7.77
N GLY A 189 6.80 11.24 6.85
CA GLY A 189 7.99 12.09 6.81
C GLY A 189 9.06 11.74 7.86
N SER A 190 8.92 10.62 8.57
CA SER A 190 9.92 10.15 9.57
C SER A 190 11.17 9.53 8.95
N ASN A 191 11.25 9.42 7.62
CA ASN A 191 12.41 8.88 6.92
C ASN A 191 13.66 9.76 7.12
N LYS A 192 14.74 9.14 7.61
CA LYS A 192 16.02 9.83 7.84
C LYS A 192 16.82 10.07 6.57
N THR A 193 16.59 9.26 5.54
CA THR A 193 17.29 9.34 4.26
C THR A 193 16.39 9.99 3.23
N VAL A 194 16.89 11.06 2.61
CA VAL A 194 16.22 11.73 1.50
C VAL A 194 16.97 11.37 0.21
N TYR A 195 16.26 10.75 -0.73
CA TYR A 195 16.82 10.44 -2.04
C TYR A 195 16.74 11.68 -2.94
N VAL A 196 17.86 12.02 -3.58
CA VAL A 196 17.93 13.12 -4.54
C VAL A 196 18.04 12.54 -5.95
N PHE A 197 17.03 12.79 -6.76
CA PHE A 197 17.02 12.41 -8.18
C PHE A 197 17.58 13.54 -9.02
N ARG A 198 18.60 13.24 -9.81
CA ARG A 198 19.24 14.17 -10.75
C ARG A 198 19.35 13.52 -12.12
N THR A 199 19.63 14.30 -13.13
CA THR A 199 19.80 13.82 -14.52
C THR A 199 20.97 12.85 -14.69
N ASP A 200 21.95 12.89 -13.81
CA ASP A 200 23.14 12.03 -13.83
C ASP A 200 22.92 10.67 -13.13
N ASN A 201 21.88 10.55 -12.30
CA ASN A 201 21.55 9.31 -11.58
C ASN A 201 20.15 8.75 -11.90
N THR A 202 19.46 9.33 -12.91
CA THR A 202 18.10 8.95 -13.28
C THR A 202 18.03 8.69 -14.78
N GLN A 203 17.57 7.52 -15.21
CA GLN A 203 17.43 7.19 -16.63
C GLN A 203 16.34 8.01 -17.33
N MET A 204 15.26 8.30 -16.62
CA MET A 204 14.14 9.05 -17.15
C MET A 204 13.47 9.83 -16.02
N PHE A 205 13.17 11.10 -16.28
CA PHE A 205 12.33 11.94 -15.45
C PHE A 205 11.12 12.38 -16.25
N SER A 206 9.93 12.21 -15.68
CA SER A 206 8.67 12.66 -16.27
C SER A 206 7.86 13.39 -15.22
N GLN A 207 7.31 14.53 -15.57
CA GLN A 207 6.39 15.29 -14.74
C GLN A 207 5.09 15.54 -15.49
N SER A 208 3.98 15.28 -14.84
CA SER A 208 2.64 15.61 -15.35
C SER A 208 1.91 16.48 -14.35
N ILE A 209 1.27 17.52 -14.84
CA ILE A 209 0.39 18.39 -14.06
C ILE A 209 -1.00 18.32 -14.67
N SER A 210 -2.00 17.95 -13.88
CA SER A 210 -3.38 17.86 -14.32
C SER A 210 -4.29 18.70 -13.42
N THR A 211 -5.25 19.37 -14.04
CA THR A 211 -6.33 20.06 -13.35
C THR A 211 -7.64 19.27 -13.39
N ALA A 212 -7.62 18.02 -13.86
CA ALA A 212 -8.83 17.22 -14.10
C ALA A 212 -9.72 17.10 -12.87
N ASP A 213 -9.11 16.81 -11.70
CA ASP A 213 -9.82 16.58 -10.43
C ASP A 213 -9.78 17.78 -9.48
N MET A 214 -9.33 18.94 -10.00
CA MET A 214 -9.27 20.16 -9.20
C MET A 214 -10.66 20.64 -8.80
N ILE A 215 -10.90 20.81 -7.51
CA ILE A 215 -12.10 21.44 -6.95
C ILE A 215 -11.76 22.90 -6.62
N THR A 216 -12.45 23.83 -7.25
CA THR A 216 -12.23 25.28 -7.08
C THR A 216 -13.30 25.96 -6.23
N ARG A 217 -14.35 25.22 -5.85
CA ARG A 217 -15.42 25.69 -4.95
C ARG A 217 -15.95 24.51 -4.13
N VAL A 218 -16.17 24.73 -2.84
CA VAL A 218 -16.88 23.80 -1.98
C VAL A 218 -18.12 24.50 -1.45
N LYS A 219 -19.28 23.87 -1.65
CA LYS A 219 -20.55 24.29 -1.07
C LYS A 219 -20.84 23.39 0.13
N VAL A 220 -20.92 24.00 1.31
CA VAL A 220 -21.25 23.31 2.55
C VAL A 220 -22.77 23.37 2.73
N VAL A 221 -23.37 22.23 2.93
CA VAL A 221 -24.83 22.11 3.17
C VAL A 221 -25.07 21.37 4.49
N GLY A 222 -26.15 21.74 5.16
CA GLY A 222 -26.68 21.02 6.32
C GLY A 222 -27.29 19.69 5.94
N GLN A 223 -27.79 18.97 6.94
CA GLN A 223 -28.57 17.76 6.70
C GLN A 223 -29.88 18.08 5.94
N ALA A 224 -30.36 17.10 5.19
CA ALA A 224 -31.64 17.24 4.50
C ALA A 224 -32.79 17.28 5.52
N ASP A 225 -33.77 18.15 5.27
CA ASP A 225 -35.05 18.17 5.97
C ASP A 225 -35.94 16.99 5.53
N ASP A 226 -37.12 16.90 6.08
CA ASP A 226 -38.10 15.84 5.78
C ASP A 226 -38.57 15.85 4.30
N ASP A 227 -38.45 16.99 3.60
CA ASP A 227 -38.72 17.13 2.17
C ASP A 227 -37.49 16.83 1.29
N GLY A 228 -36.36 16.46 1.88
CA GLY A 228 -35.12 16.18 1.17
C GLY A 228 -34.32 17.43 0.76
N ARG A 229 -34.68 18.61 1.26
CA ARG A 229 -33.97 19.87 0.96
C ARG A 229 -32.82 20.08 1.95
N THR A 230 -31.70 20.59 1.45
CA THR A 230 -30.55 20.93 2.26
C THR A 230 -30.36 22.46 2.31
N SER A 231 -30.13 23.00 3.50
CA SER A 231 -29.75 24.40 3.66
C SER A 231 -28.29 24.63 3.28
N VAL A 232 -28.01 25.74 2.60
CA VAL A 232 -26.63 26.15 2.31
C VAL A 232 -26.07 26.88 3.51
N GLU A 233 -25.04 26.34 4.15
CA GLU A 233 -24.38 26.96 5.30
C GLU A 233 -23.21 27.85 4.90
N ALA A 234 -22.44 27.45 3.88
CA ALA A 234 -21.31 28.21 3.38
C ALA A 234 -20.98 27.86 1.92
N THR A 235 -20.31 28.79 1.25
CA THR A 235 -19.65 28.55 -0.03
C THR A 235 -18.22 29.07 0.06
N VAL A 236 -17.26 28.17 -0.08
CA VAL A 236 -15.83 28.49 -0.02
C VAL A 236 -15.25 28.39 -1.42
N ASN A 237 -14.62 29.47 -1.89
CA ASN A 237 -13.93 29.51 -3.17
C ASN A 237 -12.43 29.38 -2.92
N GLY A 238 -11.78 28.50 -3.69
CA GLY A 238 -10.34 28.42 -3.83
C GLY A 238 -9.85 29.15 -5.08
N GLU A 239 -8.89 28.58 -5.79
CA GLU A 239 -8.32 29.17 -7.00
C GLU A 239 -9.25 28.99 -8.21
N THR A 240 -10.12 29.98 -8.45
CA THR A 240 -11.16 29.93 -9.49
C THR A 240 -10.69 30.33 -10.87
N LYS A 241 -9.41 30.69 -11.08
CA LYS A 241 -8.88 31.05 -12.41
C LYS A 241 -8.99 29.93 -13.46
N TYR A 242 -9.10 28.67 -13.01
CA TYR A 242 -9.33 27.51 -13.87
C TYR A 242 -10.80 27.19 -14.12
N GLY A 243 -11.70 28.12 -13.79
CA GLY A 243 -13.15 27.92 -13.83
C GLY A 243 -13.71 27.41 -12.50
N ILE A 244 -15.04 27.41 -12.40
CA ILE A 244 -15.74 26.96 -11.20
C ILE A 244 -16.05 25.47 -11.35
N ARG A 245 -15.41 24.66 -10.50
CA ARG A 245 -15.65 23.22 -10.35
C ARG A 245 -16.04 22.98 -8.91
N GLN A 246 -17.35 22.73 -8.68
CA GLN A 246 -17.92 22.69 -7.35
C GLN A 246 -18.11 21.27 -6.85
N ARG A 247 -17.76 21.04 -5.60
CA ARG A 247 -18.13 19.87 -4.81
C ARG A 247 -19.07 20.29 -3.67
N ILE A 248 -19.99 19.42 -3.31
CA ILE A 248 -20.85 19.59 -2.14
C ILE A 248 -20.25 18.80 -0.99
N TYR A 249 -20.21 19.42 0.19
CA TYR A 249 -19.87 18.79 1.45
C TYR A 249 -21.08 18.91 2.37
N THR A 250 -21.63 17.76 2.79
CA THR A 250 -22.72 17.72 3.77
C THR A 250 -22.14 17.65 5.18
N ARG A 251 -22.51 18.60 6.01
CA ARG A 251 -22.13 18.60 7.43
C ARG A 251 -23.00 17.58 8.17
N GLY A 252 -22.33 16.61 8.83
CA GLY A 252 -22.97 15.63 9.70
C GLY A 252 -23.21 16.14 11.11
#